data_accfdac3d035c4daf6af5fafdd99035f
#
_entry.id   accfdac3d035c4daf6af5fafdd99035f
#
_cell.length_a   1.000
_cell.length_b   1.000
_cell.length_c   1.000
_cell.angle_alpha   90.00
_cell.angle_beta   90.00
_cell.angle_gamma   90.00
#
_symmetry.space_group_name_H-M   'P 1'
#
loop_
_entity.id
_entity.type
_entity.pdbx_description
1 polymer ?
#
loop_
_entity_poly.entity_id
_entity_poly.type
_entity_poly.pdbx_seq_one_letter_code
_entity_poly.pdbx_strand_id
1 'polypeptide(L)'
;MAGSYEQGLQEIGDGIHAYLQPDGGWGWSNAGLVSDGDATLLIDTLFDLKLTEAMLAEMRLAVPAATRIDTLVNTHANGDHCYGNQLLGGARIVASERTAAEMDELPPAAMAMLIEQAPSMGTLGEFFLRCFGSFDFSGIDPVAPGETFSGELSLRVGEREVRLLEVGPAHTRGDTMAWLPAERVLFTGDILFNGAHPIAWAGPVSNWIAACERIESLAPAAIVPGHGPLASIDDVRELRAYFDYLYEQARLAHADGLTALQAARRISMDRWAQWGEAERLVVNVATIFGELTGEGPPNALEAFQQMAELALGPATA
;
A
#
# COMPACT_ATOMS: atom_id res chain seq x y z
N MET A 1 19.64 -5.25 0.32
CA MET A 1 19.15 -4.30 1.34
C MET A 1 18.75 -3.04 0.60
N ALA A 2 17.47 -2.65 0.63
CA ALA A 2 17.09 -1.30 0.22
C ALA A 2 17.99 -0.35 1.00
N GLY A 3 18.57 0.65 0.32
CA GLY A 3 19.45 1.63 0.98
C GLY A 3 18.69 2.25 2.14
N SER A 4 19.33 2.43 3.30
CA SER A 4 18.72 3.11 4.45
C SER A 4 18.29 4.50 4.00
N TYR A 5 16.98 4.76 3.98
CA TYR A 5 16.42 6.09 3.82
C TYR A 5 15.99 6.62 5.20
N GLU A 6 15.90 7.95 5.34
CA GLU A 6 15.59 8.56 6.62
C GLU A 6 14.06 8.59 6.84
N GLN A 7 13.65 8.30 8.09
CA GLN A 7 12.27 8.50 8.53
C GLN A 7 11.95 9.98 8.61
N GLY A 8 10.73 10.35 8.29
CA GLY A 8 10.19 11.67 8.52
C GLY A 8 9.79 12.41 7.25
N LEU A 9 9.52 13.70 7.43
CA LEU A 9 9.00 14.56 6.38
C LEU A 9 10.11 15.07 5.45
N GLN A 10 9.93 14.87 4.15
CA GLN A 10 10.85 15.33 3.11
C GLN A 10 10.11 16.25 2.13
N GLU A 11 10.63 17.44 1.89
CA GLU A 11 10.13 18.31 0.82
C GLU A 11 10.60 17.79 -0.54
N ILE A 12 9.67 17.50 -1.43
CA ILE A 12 9.91 16.95 -2.78
C ILE A 12 9.49 17.89 -3.91
N GLY A 13 8.94 19.03 -3.54
CA GLY A 13 8.53 20.12 -4.40
C GLY A 13 8.01 21.28 -3.55
N ASP A 14 7.92 22.48 -4.10
CA ASP A 14 7.40 23.63 -3.38
C ASP A 14 5.99 23.33 -2.82
N GLY A 15 5.85 23.29 -1.48
CA GLY A 15 4.61 22.93 -0.79
C GLY A 15 4.16 21.46 -0.96
N ILE A 16 5.05 20.57 -1.42
CA ILE A 16 4.76 19.14 -1.59
C ILE A 16 5.76 18.34 -0.78
N HIS A 17 5.25 17.51 0.13
CA HIS A 17 6.07 16.73 1.04
C HIS A 17 5.67 15.26 1.01
N ALA A 18 6.66 14.38 1.16
CA ALA A 18 6.47 12.95 1.45
C ALA A 18 6.87 12.69 2.91
N TYR A 19 6.06 11.92 3.62
CA TYR A 19 6.42 11.36 4.92
C TYR A 19 6.80 9.89 4.71
N LEU A 20 8.03 9.54 5.03
CA LEU A 20 8.58 8.20 4.76
C LEU A 20 8.79 7.44 6.05
N GLN A 21 8.47 6.14 6.05
CA GLN A 21 8.69 5.23 7.18
C GLN A 21 9.61 4.06 6.78
N PRO A 22 10.89 4.04 7.20
CA PRO A 22 11.72 2.86 7.06
C PRO A 22 11.28 1.77 8.06
N ASP A 23 11.40 0.49 7.73
CA ASP A 23 12.06 -0.02 6.51
C ASP A 23 11.14 -0.14 5.28
N GLY A 24 9.87 0.28 5.36
CA GLY A 24 8.91 0.13 4.27
C GLY A 24 8.27 -1.26 4.19
N GLY A 25 8.49 -2.11 5.20
CA GLY A 25 7.86 -3.42 5.31
C GLY A 25 6.39 -3.36 5.71
N TRP A 26 5.88 -4.47 6.26
CA TRP A 26 4.49 -4.58 6.67
C TRP A 26 4.05 -3.44 7.61
N GLY A 27 3.04 -2.66 7.17
CA GLY A 27 2.44 -1.57 7.96
C GLY A 27 3.28 -0.28 8.05
N TRP A 28 4.50 -0.25 7.50
CA TRP A 28 5.35 0.94 7.45
C TRP A 28 5.14 1.71 6.14
N SER A 29 3.94 2.24 5.98
CA SER A 29 3.49 2.98 4.80
C SER A 29 4.00 4.42 4.78
N ASN A 30 3.97 5.03 3.60
CA ASN A 30 4.26 6.44 3.37
C ASN A 30 2.97 7.25 3.28
N ALA A 31 3.08 8.57 3.48
CA ALA A 31 2.00 9.52 3.32
C ALA A 31 2.48 10.78 2.59
N GLY A 32 1.57 11.66 2.19
CA GLY A 32 1.91 12.89 1.48
C GLY A 32 1.15 14.10 1.96
N LEU A 33 1.79 15.27 1.94
CA LEU A 33 1.16 16.56 2.21
C LEU A 33 1.34 17.49 1.00
N VAL A 34 0.24 18.02 0.52
CA VAL A 34 0.21 19.06 -0.50
C VAL A 34 -0.36 20.34 0.11
N SER A 35 0.32 21.45 -0.06
CA SER A 35 -0.13 22.77 0.43
C SER A 35 0.04 23.85 -0.63
N ASP A 36 -0.87 24.82 -0.63
CA ASP A 36 -0.77 26.04 -1.41
C ASP A 36 -1.48 27.18 -0.68
N GLY A 37 -0.72 28.15 -0.18
CA GLY A 37 -1.20 29.14 0.78
C GLY A 37 -1.70 28.47 2.05
N ASP A 38 -2.96 28.73 2.41
CA ASP A 38 -3.61 28.14 3.59
C ASP A 38 -4.36 26.83 3.28
N ALA A 39 -4.43 26.43 2.01
CA ALA A 39 -5.10 25.21 1.58
C ALA A 39 -4.20 23.97 1.74
N THR A 40 -4.77 22.87 2.20
CA THR A 40 -4.03 21.64 2.49
C THR A 40 -4.76 20.39 2.04
N LEU A 41 -3.99 19.40 1.54
CA LEU A 41 -4.46 18.06 1.25
C LEU A 41 -3.44 17.05 1.78
N LEU A 42 -3.91 16.11 2.59
CA LEU A 42 -3.16 14.96 3.05
C LEU A 42 -3.49 13.76 2.17
N ILE A 43 -2.48 12.96 1.82
CA ILE A 43 -2.61 11.70 1.11
C ILE A 43 -2.22 10.62 2.11
N ASP A 44 -3.18 9.79 2.48
CA ASP A 44 -3.11 8.72 3.46
C ASP A 44 -2.79 9.16 4.90
N THR A 45 -3.15 8.32 5.82
CA THR A 45 -2.73 8.31 7.22
C THR A 45 -1.88 7.07 7.49
N LEU A 46 -1.55 6.76 8.74
CA LEU A 46 -0.67 5.67 9.07
C LEU A 46 -1.40 4.58 9.88
N PHE A 47 -0.71 3.49 10.19
CA PHE A 47 -1.30 2.25 10.68
C PHE A 47 -1.85 2.34 12.11
N ASP A 48 -1.34 3.29 12.91
CA ASP A 48 -1.90 3.54 14.23
C ASP A 48 -1.96 5.05 14.55
N LEU A 49 -2.63 5.36 15.65
CA LEU A 49 -2.85 6.76 16.05
C LEU A 49 -1.55 7.46 16.44
N LYS A 50 -0.63 6.74 17.08
CA LYS A 50 0.63 7.30 17.54
C LYS A 50 1.53 7.68 16.37
N LEU A 51 1.63 6.82 15.37
CA LEU A 51 2.39 7.09 14.15
C LEU A 51 1.78 8.26 13.39
N THR A 52 0.45 8.26 13.20
CA THR A 52 -0.23 9.35 12.51
C THR A 52 -0.08 10.69 13.26
N GLU A 53 -0.17 10.69 14.60
CA GLU A 53 0.02 11.92 15.39
C GLU A 53 1.44 12.46 15.27
N ALA A 54 2.46 11.58 15.29
CA ALA A 54 3.85 11.95 15.08
C ALA A 54 4.07 12.58 13.69
N MET A 55 3.54 11.94 12.64
CA MET A 55 3.57 12.49 11.28
C MET A 55 2.92 13.88 11.20
N LEU A 56 1.71 14.01 11.73
CA LEU A 56 0.99 15.30 11.73
C LEU A 56 1.73 16.38 12.52
N ALA A 57 2.43 16.01 13.59
CA ALA A 57 3.25 16.95 14.36
C ALA A 57 4.43 17.48 13.54
N GLU A 58 5.14 16.63 12.81
CA GLU A 58 6.21 17.06 11.91
C GLU A 58 5.68 17.94 10.75
N MET A 59 4.54 17.55 10.15
CA MET A 59 3.90 18.35 9.11
C MET A 59 3.51 19.75 9.58
N ARG A 60 2.96 19.87 10.80
CA ARG A 60 2.59 21.18 11.39
C ARG A 60 3.80 22.06 11.69
N LEU A 61 4.94 21.46 12.01
CA LEU A 61 6.20 22.20 12.24
C LEU A 61 6.78 22.74 10.93
N ALA A 62 6.73 21.94 9.86
CA ALA A 62 7.28 22.31 8.56
C ALA A 62 6.34 23.25 7.77
N VAL A 63 5.05 22.99 7.83
CA VAL A 63 4.00 23.68 7.07
C VAL A 63 2.93 24.22 8.03
N PRO A 64 2.96 25.50 8.40
CA PRO A 64 1.99 26.06 9.35
C PRO A 64 0.52 25.86 8.99
N ALA A 65 0.19 25.84 7.68
CA ALA A 65 -1.16 25.56 7.20
C ALA A 65 -1.65 24.15 7.60
N ALA A 66 -0.74 23.17 7.78
CA ALA A 66 -1.07 21.80 8.17
C ALA A 66 -1.57 21.66 9.64
N THR A 67 -1.66 22.77 10.40
CA THR A 67 -2.42 22.77 11.67
C THR A 67 -3.89 22.41 11.46
N ARG A 68 -4.40 22.60 10.26
CA ARG A 68 -5.70 22.15 9.81
C ARG A 68 -5.52 21.48 8.44
N ILE A 69 -5.99 20.26 8.32
CA ILE A 69 -6.07 19.56 7.02
C ILE A 69 -7.47 19.77 6.46
N ASP A 70 -7.57 20.34 5.26
CA ASP A 70 -8.87 20.59 4.60
C ASP A 70 -9.41 19.33 3.93
N THR A 71 -8.53 18.57 3.27
CA THR A 71 -8.90 17.34 2.55
C THR A 71 -7.92 16.21 2.88
N LEU A 72 -8.46 15.04 3.17
CA LEU A 72 -7.73 13.77 3.22
C LEU A 72 -8.15 12.92 2.01
N VAL A 73 -7.19 12.35 1.33
CA VAL A 73 -7.41 11.32 0.31
C VAL A 73 -6.87 10.00 0.83
N ASN A 74 -7.69 8.95 0.88
CA ASN A 74 -7.19 7.60 1.09
C ASN A 74 -6.99 6.92 -0.27
N THR A 75 -5.78 6.45 -0.53
CA THR A 75 -5.41 5.80 -1.78
C THR A 75 -6.08 4.45 -1.94
N HIS A 76 -6.21 3.71 -0.83
CA HIS A 76 -6.88 2.41 -0.78
C HIS A 76 -7.32 2.05 0.65
N ALA A 77 -7.86 0.85 0.86
CA ALA A 77 -8.58 0.48 2.08
C ALA A 77 -7.71 -0.14 3.19
N ASN A 78 -6.42 -0.39 2.95
CA ASN A 78 -5.59 -1.02 3.97
C ASN A 78 -5.37 -0.10 5.18
N GLY A 79 -5.36 -0.69 6.37
CA GLY A 79 -5.35 0.05 7.62
C GLY A 79 -4.16 0.98 7.79
N ASP A 80 -3.01 0.60 7.27
CA ASP A 80 -1.78 1.42 7.30
C ASP A 80 -1.84 2.67 6.42
N HIS A 81 -2.94 2.86 5.67
CA HIS A 81 -3.23 4.06 4.89
C HIS A 81 -4.48 4.82 5.38
N CYS A 82 -5.26 4.25 6.33
CA CYS A 82 -6.53 4.86 6.73
C CYS A 82 -6.87 4.79 8.24
N TYR A 83 -6.18 4.01 9.06
CA TYR A 83 -6.55 3.87 10.47
C TYR A 83 -6.33 5.15 11.29
N GLY A 84 -5.48 6.07 10.84
CA GLY A 84 -5.32 7.37 11.46
C GLY A 84 -6.37 8.43 11.12
N ASN A 85 -7.36 8.12 10.27
CA ASN A 85 -8.36 9.09 9.78
C ASN A 85 -9.08 9.85 10.90
N GLN A 86 -9.34 9.21 12.05
CA GLN A 86 -10.02 9.87 13.19
C GLN A 86 -9.29 11.10 13.74
N LEU A 87 -7.96 11.21 13.54
CA LEU A 87 -7.20 12.37 14.01
C LEU A 87 -7.40 13.62 13.14
N LEU A 88 -8.09 13.47 12.00
CA LEU A 88 -8.34 14.55 11.05
C LEU A 88 -9.79 15.08 11.15
N GLY A 89 -10.28 15.21 12.38
CA GLY A 89 -11.64 15.70 12.63
C GLY A 89 -11.92 17.02 11.91
N GLY A 90 -12.92 17.00 11.00
CA GLY A 90 -13.32 18.14 10.19
C GLY A 90 -12.69 18.21 8.79
N ALA A 91 -11.75 17.35 8.45
CA ALA A 91 -11.28 17.20 7.06
C ALA A 91 -12.36 16.54 6.18
N ARG A 92 -12.43 16.95 4.93
CA ARG A 92 -13.17 16.26 3.89
C ARG A 92 -12.40 15.01 3.51
N ILE A 93 -12.94 13.81 3.76
CA ILE A 93 -12.28 12.54 3.42
C ILE A 93 -12.82 12.04 2.09
N VAL A 94 -11.93 11.78 1.15
CA VAL A 94 -12.23 11.38 -0.24
C VAL A 94 -11.52 10.05 -0.54
N ALA A 95 -12.24 9.10 -1.15
CA ALA A 95 -11.67 7.85 -1.66
C ALA A 95 -12.46 7.34 -2.86
N SER A 96 -11.97 6.32 -3.56
CA SER A 96 -12.79 5.65 -4.58
C SER A 96 -13.99 4.95 -3.94
N GLU A 97 -15.08 4.74 -4.69
CA GLU A 97 -16.25 3.99 -4.22
C GLU A 97 -15.86 2.59 -3.76
N ARG A 98 -14.92 1.94 -4.46
CA ARG A 98 -14.43 0.61 -4.12
C ARG A 98 -13.59 0.61 -2.86
N THR A 99 -12.74 1.59 -2.66
CA THR A 99 -11.98 1.79 -1.41
C THR A 99 -12.93 1.96 -0.23
N ALA A 100 -13.93 2.84 -0.36
CA ALA A 100 -14.91 3.06 0.71
C ALA A 100 -15.69 1.79 1.07
N ALA A 101 -16.04 0.97 0.08
CA ALA A 101 -16.75 -0.29 0.29
C ALA A 101 -15.88 -1.38 0.96
N GLU A 102 -14.57 -1.27 0.86
CA GLU A 102 -13.59 -2.26 1.36
C GLU A 102 -13.10 -1.96 2.78
N MET A 103 -13.14 -0.70 3.22
CA MET A 103 -12.59 -0.26 4.51
C MET A 103 -13.13 -0.99 5.74
N ASP A 104 -14.35 -1.51 5.70
CA ASP A 104 -14.96 -2.22 6.83
C ASP A 104 -14.61 -3.72 6.86
N GLU A 105 -13.89 -4.25 5.87
CA GLU A 105 -13.60 -5.69 5.79
C GLU A 105 -12.58 -6.16 6.82
N LEU A 106 -11.63 -5.30 7.18
CA LEU A 106 -10.67 -5.57 8.26
C LEU A 106 -10.68 -4.39 9.25
N PRO A 107 -11.55 -4.40 10.25
CA PRO A 107 -11.61 -3.32 11.22
C PRO A 107 -10.43 -3.38 12.21
N PRO A 108 -9.97 -2.23 12.78
CA PRO A 108 -8.86 -2.17 13.74
C PRO A 108 -9.06 -3.09 14.95
N ALA A 109 -10.29 -3.25 15.42
CA ALA A 109 -10.63 -4.14 16.52
C ALA A 109 -10.30 -5.62 16.21
N ALA A 110 -10.43 -6.05 14.95
CA ALA A 110 -10.02 -7.38 14.53
C ALA A 110 -8.49 -7.53 14.56
N MET A 111 -7.74 -6.51 14.15
CA MET A 111 -6.28 -6.50 14.27
C MET A 111 -5.82 -6.57 15.73
N ALA A 112 -6.42 -5.78 16.63
CA ALA A 112 -6.15 -5.83 18.06
C ALA A 112 -6.40 -7.24 18.63
N MET A 113 -7.53 -7.87 18.29
CA MET A 113 -7.87 -9.23 18.71
C MET A 113 -6.88 -10.26 18.17
N LEU A 114 -6.46 -10.14 16.92
CA LEU A 114 -5.47 -11.04 16.31
C LEU A 114 -4.10 -10.92 16.99
N ILE A 115 -3.64 -9.72 17.34
CA ILE A 115 -2.42 -9.51 18.12
C ILE A 115 -2.54 -10.20 19.50
N GLU A 116 -3.66 -10.04 20.19
CA GLU A 116 -3.89 -10.69 21.50
C GLU A 116 -3.87 -12.22 21.40
N GLN A 117 -4.47 -12.78 20.36
CA GLN A 117 -4.57 -14.24 20.17
C GLN A 117 -3.32 -14.86 19.54
N ALA A 118 -2.49 -14.09 18.87
CA ALA A 118 -1.34 -14.57 18.11
C ALA A 118 -0.42 -15.52 18.88
N PRO A 119 -0.11 -15.33 20.20
CA PRO A 119 0.73 -16.27 20.95
C PRO A 119 0.17 -17.70 21.00
N SER A 120 -1.13 -17.89 20.77
CA SER A 120 -1.80 -19.20 20.76
C SER A 120 -1.96 -19.82 19.36
N MET A 121 -1.57 -19.08 18.29
CA MET A 121 -1.82 -19.46 16.91
C MET A 121 -0.62 -20.15 16.24
N GLY A 122 0.41 -20.54 17.01
CA GLY A 122 1.60 -21.23 16.46
C GLY A 122 2.33 -20.40 15.42
N THR A 123 2.80 -21.02 14.34
CA THR A 123 3.57 -20.36 13.26
C THR A 123 2.83 -19.18 12.63
N LEU A 124 1.51 -19.28 12.46
CA LEU A 124 0.71 -18.18 11.95
C LEU A 124 0.75 -16.96 12.88
N GLY A 125 0.63 -17.20 14.18
CA GLY A 125 0.68 -16.12 15.18
C GLY A 125 2.08 -15.50 15.29
N GLU A 126 3.14 -16.30 15.21
CA GLU A 126 4.51 -15.81 15.16
C GLU A 126 4.74 -14.90 13.95
N PHE A 127 4.28 -15.33 12.77
CA PHE A 127 4.35 -14.52 11.56
C PHE A 127 3.53 -13.24 11.68
N PHE A 128 2.29 -13.32 12.22
CA PHE A 128 1.43 -12.16 12.42
C PHE A 128 2.06 -11.12 13.37
N LEU A 129 2.67 -11.57 14.47
CA LEU A 129 3.40 -10.69 15.39
C LEU A 129 4.65 -10.08 14.76
N ARG A 130 5.34 -10.83 13.91
CA ARG A 130 6.48 -10.31 13.14
C ARG A 130 6.05 -9.16 12.23
N CYS A 131 4.91 -9.28 11.55
CA CYS A 131 4.40 -8.27 10.62
C CYS A 131 3.78 -7.06 11.36
N PHE A 132 3.01 -7.31 12.42
CA PHE A 132 2.10 -6.30 12.99
C PHE A 132 2.28 -6.05 14.48
N GLY A 133 3.14 -6.79 15.17
CA GLY A 133 3.32 -6.69 16.64
C GLY A 133 3.93 -5.35 17.12
N SER A 134 4.43 -4.52 16.21
CA SER A 134 4.97 -3.19 16.53
C SER A 134 3.92 -2.09 16.58
N PHE A 135 2.67 -2.37 16.17
CA PHE A 135 1.60 -1.37 16.05
C PHE A 135 0.56 -1.54 17.16
N ASP A 136 -0.06 -0.42 17.55
CA ASP A 136 -1.14 -0.38 18.55
C ASP A 136 -2.48 -0.06 17.87
N PHE A 137 -3.32 -1.06 17.75
CA PHE A 137 -4.65 -0.93 17.16
C PHE A 137 -5.75 -0.54 18.17
N SER A 138 -5.37 -0.28 19.43
CA SER A 138 -6.32 0.07 20.49
C SER A 138 -6.88 1.48 20.30
N GLY A 139 -8.18 1.65 20.51
CA GLY A 139 -8.84 2.97 20.50
C GLY A 139 -8.94 3.61 19.12
N ILE A 140 -8.73 2.84 18.06
CA ILE A 140 -8.96 3.32 16.71
C ILE A 140 -10.45 3.19 16.38
N ASP A 141 -11.08 4.35 16.13
CA ASP A 141 -12.44 4.44 15.61
C ASP A 141 -12.36 4.66 14.08
N PRO A 142 -12.78 3.69 13.26
CA PRO A 142 -12.70 3.83 11.79
C PRO A 142 -13.55 5.00 11.33
N VAL A 143 -12.98 5.85 10.48
CA VAL A 143 -13.70 6.97 9.85
C VAL A 143 -13.72 6.76 8.34
N ALA A 144 -14.90 6.47 7.82
CA ALA A 144 -15.14 6.25 6.41
C ALA A 144 -15.06 7.57 5.60
N PRO A 145 -14.74 7.50 4.29
CA PRO A 145 -14.83 8.64 3.40
C PRO A 145 -16.24 9.23 3.34
N GLY A 146 -16.33 10.56 3.51
CA GLY A 146 -17.59 11.30 3.34
C GLY A 146 -17.92 11.61 1.89
N GLU A 147 -16.95 11.49 1.00
CA GLU A 147 -17.09 11.68 -0.44
C GLU A 147 -16.39 10.58 -1.21
N THR A 148 -17.07 10.04 -2.21
CA THR A 148 -16.54 8.98 -3.06
C THR A 148 -16.57 9.35 -4.54
N PHE A 149 -15.70 8.72 -5.33
CA PHE A 149 -15.64 8.89 -6.76
C PHE A 149 -15.38 7.55 -7.47
N SER A 150 -15.58 7.53 -8.78
CA SER A 150 -15.20 6.41 -9.64
C SER A 150 -14.45 6.93 -10.86
N GLY A 151 -13.40 6.23 -11.27
CA GLY A 151 -12.54 6.62 -12.38
C GLY A 151 -11.57 7.75 -12.05
N GLU A 152 -11.87 8.98 -12.40
CA GLU A 152 -10.99 10.13 -12.17
C GLU A 152 -11.73 11.27 -11.44
N LEU A 153 -11.05 11.95 -10.51
CA LEU A 153 -11.55 13.14 -9.83
C LEU A 153 -10.43 14.19 -9.75
N SER A 154 -10.73 15.45 -10.14
CA SER A 154 -9.81 16.56 -9.93
C SER A 154 -10.20 17.35 -8.68
N LEU A 155 -9.23 17.54 -7.78
CA LEU A 155 -9.32 18.36 -6.58
C LEU A 155 -8.48 19.63 -6.74
N ARG A 156 -8.79 20.66 -5.94
CA ARG A 156 -8.00 21.86 -5.84
C ARG A 156 -7.43 22.02 -4.42
N VAL A 157 -6.14 22.36 -4.38
CA VAL A 157 -5.44 22.80 -3.16
C VAL A 157 -4.92 24.19 -3.48
N GLY A 158 -5.63 25.24 -3.06
CA GLY A 158 -5.36 26.58 -3.58
C GLY A 158 -5.51 26.64 -5.09
N GLU A 159 -4.43 27.03 -5.78
CA GLU A 159 -4.37 27.06 -7.25
C GLU A 159 -3.86 25.73 -7.85
N ARG A 160 -3.34 24.80 -7.02
CA ARG A 160 -2.81 23.52 -7.49
C ARG A 160 -3.93 22.54 -7.86
N GLU A 161 -3.73 21.79 -8.94
CA GLU A 161 -4.58 20.68 -9.31
C GLU A 161 -3.99 19.37 -8.78
N VAL A 162 -4.80 18.57 -8.10
CA VAL A 162 -4.50 17.18 -7.73
C VAL A 162 -5.52 16.27 -8.41
N ARG A 163 -5.06 15.41 -9.29
CA ARG A 163 -5.92 14.45 -10.00
C ARG A 163 -5.83 13.10 -9.32
N LEU A 164 -6.96 12.61 -8.85
CA LEU A 164 -7.11 11.26 -8.33
C LEU A 164 -7.43 10.33 -9.50
N LEU A 165 -6.64 9.28 -9.66
CA LEU A 165 -6.74 8.33 -10.76
C LEU A 165 -7.01 6.95 -10.14
N GLU A 166 -8.25 6.45 -10.21
CA GLU A 166 -8.56 5.09 -9.82
C GLU A 166 -7.96 4.14 -10.86
N VAL A 167 -7.07 3.27 -10.41
CA VAL A 167 -6.35 2.28 -11.24
C VAL A 167 -6.60 0.85 -10.80
N GLY A 168 -7.25 0.67 -9.65
CA GLY A 168 -7.66 -0.66 -9.17
C GLY A 168 -8.76 -1.30 -10.05
N PRO A 169 -8.99 -2.61 -9.85
CA PRO A 169 -8.39 -3.48 -8.84
C PRO A 169 -6.97 -3.94 -9.20
N ALA A 170 -6.06 -3.92 -8.24
CA ALA A 170 -4.67 -4.37 -8.37
C ALA A 170 -4.13 -4.88 -7.03
N HIS A 171 -3.56 -4.00 -6.17
CA HIS A 171 -3.24 -4.33 -4.78
C HIS A 171 -4.52 -4.60 -3.99
N THR A 172 -5.44 -3.63 -3.99
CA THR A 172 -6.82 -3.74 -3.48
C THR A 172 -7.83 -3.50 -4.60
N ARG A 173 -9.12 -3.44 -4.27
CA ARG A 173 -10.16 -3.21 -5.31
C ARG A 173 -10.22 -1.78 -5.81
N GLY A 174 -9.88 -0.81 -4.95
CA GLY A 174 -10.11 0.60 -5.20
C GLY A 174 -8.86 1.47 -5.32
N ASP A 175 -7.70 0.88 -5.64
CA ASP A 175 -6.42 1.59 -5.67
C ASP A 175 -6.50 2.89 -6.48
N THR A 176 -6.05 3.96 -5.86
CA THR A 176 -6.07 5.33 -6.39
C THR A 176 -4.69 5.94 -6.29
N MET A 177 -4.24 6.56 -7.37
CA MET A 177 -3.02 7.38 -7.38
C MET A 177 -3.40 8.86 -7.32
N ALA A 178 -2.59 9.69 -6.63
CA ALA A 178 -2.76 11.14 -6.62
C ALA A 178 -1.65 11.80 -7.47
N TRP A 179 -2.06 12.41 -8.59
CA TRP A 179 -1.19 13.02 -9.58
C TRP A 179 -1.26 14.55 -9.55
N LEU A 180 -0.11 15.21 -9.42
CA LEU A 180 0.04 16.66 -9.54
C LEU A 180 0.67 16.99 -10.90
N PRO A 181 -0.14 17.30 -11.91
CA PRO A 181 0.33 17.39 -13.30
C PRO A 181 1.32 18.55 -13.54
N ALA A 182 1.15 19.67 -12.88
CA ALA A 182 2.03 20.84 -13.05
C ALA A 182 3.43 20.59 -12.47
N GLU A 183 3.47 19.96 -11.29
CA GLU A 183 4.71 19.66 -10.56
C GLU A 183 5.33 18.34 -11.01
N ARG A 184 4.56 17.49 -11.69
CA ARG A 184 4.94 16.15 -12.10
C ARG A 184 5.32 15.26 -10.92
N VAL A 185 4.57 15.37 -9.82
CA VAL A 185 4.71 14.53 -8.62
C VAL A 185 3.56 13.53 -8.58
N LEU A 186 3.87 12.28 -8.31
CA LEU A 186 2.92 11.19 -8.23
C LEU A 186 3.04 10.46 -6.88
N PHE A 187 1.93 10.37 -6.16
CA PHE A 187 1.76 9.46 -5.02
C PHE A 187 1.01 8.24 -5.51
N THR A 188 1.60 7.07 -5.38
CA THR A 188 1.07 5.86 -6.02
C THR A 188 0.19 5.02 -5.10
N GLY A 189 0.20 5.29 -3.78
CA GLY A 189 -0.24 4.28 -2.84
C GLY A 189 0.48 2.96 -3.11
N ASP A 190 -0.16 1.85 -2.82
CA ASP A 190 0.43 0.51 -2.93
C ASP A 190 0.46 -0.08 -4.36
N ILE A 191 0.27 0.78 -5.36
CA ILE A 191 0.66 0.43 -6.73
C ILE A 191 2.17 0.31 -6.87
N LEU A 192 2.95 0.94 -5.97
CA LEU A 192 4.40 0.79 -5.95
C LEU A 192 4.90 0.48 -4.54
N PHE A 193 5.60 -0.66 -4.42
CA PHE A 193 6.47 -1.03 -3.31
C PHE A 193 7.91 -0.88 -3.78
N ASN A 194 8.68 0.03 -3.19
CA ASN A 194 10.06 0.24 -3.61
C ASN A 194 11.02 -0.49 -2.67
N GLY A 195 11.66 -1.56 -3.18
CA GLY A 195 12.60 -2.40 -2.43
C GLY A 195 11.95 -3.57 -1.67
N ALA A 196 10.66 -3.85 -1.88
CA ALA A 196 9.96 -4.99 -1.32
C ALA A 196 9.09 -5.69 -2.37
N HIS A 197 8.81 -6.99 -2.15
CA HIS A 197 7.82 -7.70 -2.95
C HIS A 197 6.45 -7.05 -2.78
N PRO A 198 5.73 -6.75 -3.88
CA PRO A 198 4.34 -6.28 -3.80
C PRO A 198 3.42 -7.40 -3.29
N ILE A 199 2.18 -7.07 -2.95
CA ILE A 199 1.17 -8.07 -2.58
C ILE A 199 -0.16 -7.78 -3.27
N ALA A 200 -0.66 -8.74 -4.06
CA ALA A 200 -1.87 -8.62 -4.86
C ALA A 200 -3.07 -9.25 -4.14
N TRP A 201 -3.71 -8.48 -3.23
CA TRP A 201 -4.88 -8.97 -2.50
C TRP A 201 -6.11 -9.12 -3.39
N ALA A 202 -6.31 -8.21 -4.34
CA ALA A 202 -7.45 -8.21 -5.24
C ALA A 202 -7.11 -8.73 -6.63
N GLY A 203 -5.97 -8.33 -7.20
CA GLY A 203 -5.67 -8.59 -8.61
C GLY A 203 -6.74 -7.97 -9.54
N PRO A 204 -6.77 -8.25 -10.80
CA PRO A 204 -5.83 -9.12 -11.51
C PRO A 204 -4.44 -8.48 -11.65
N VAL A 205 -3.41 -9.31 -11.69
CA VAL A 205 -2.02 -8.83 -11.88
C VAL A 205 -1.84 -8.17 -13.24
N SER A 206 -2.57 -8.61 -14.26
CA SER A 206 -2.59 -7.95 -15.57
C SER A 206 -3.04 -6.48 -15.50
N ASN A 207 -3.97 -6.14 -14.62
CA ASN A 207 -4.38 -4.75 -14.42
C ASN A 207 -3.33 -3.93 -13.66
N TRP A 208 -2.59 -4.56 -12.74
CA TRP A 208 -1.46 -3.90 -12.07
C TRP A 208 -0.33 -3.55 -13.05
N ILE A 209 -0.03 -4.45 -14.00
CA ILE A 209 0.90 -4.16 -15.11
C ILE A 209 0.42 -2.92 -15.89
N ALA A 210 -0.88 -2.83 -16.22
CA ALA A 210 -1.45 -1.66 -16.88
C ALA A 210 -1.35 -0.39 -16.03
N ALA A 211 -1.47 -0.49 -14.70
CA ALA A 211 -1.24 0.64 -13.79
C ALA A 211 0.21 1.13 -13.85
N CYS A 212 1.20 0.23 -13.90
CA CYS A 212 2.61 0.61 -14.10
C CYS A 212 2.80 1.32 -15.46
N GLU A 213 2.20 0.84 -16.54
CA GLU A 213 2.23 1.50 -17.86
C GLU A 213 1.59 2.89 -17.81
N ARG A 214 0.51 3.05 -17.02
CA ARG A 214 -0.11 4.37 -16.80
C ARG A 214 0.87 5.33 -16.12
N ILE A 215 1.60 4.89 -15.09
CA ILE A 215 2.63 5.69 -14.41
C ILE A 215 3.72 6.09 -15.42
N GLU A 216 4.22 5.16 -16.24
CA GLU A 216 5.22 5.45 -17.26
C GLU A 216 4.71 6.52 -18.24
N SER A 217 3.43 6.47 -18.64
CA SER A 217 2.83 7.43 -19.56
C SER A 217 2.68 8.84 -18.97
N LEU A 218 2.48 8.96 -17.65
CA LEU A 218 2.44 10.24 -16.94
C LEU A 218 3.82 10.90 -16.86
N ALA A 219 4.88 10.10 -16.94
CA ALA A 219 6.27 10.52 -16.87
C ALA A 219 6.56 11.45 -15.66
N PRO A 220 6.27 11.03 -14.41
CA PRO A 220 6.48 11.83 -13.23
C PRO A 220 7.96 12.19 -13.06
N ALA A 221 8.23 13.33 -12.43
CA ALA A 221 9.58 13.75 -12.05
C ALA A 221 9.98 13.24 -10.68
N ALA A 222 8.96 13.04 -9.79
CA ALA A 222 9.13 12.43 -8.48
C ALA A 222 7.97 11.46 -8.22
N ILE A 223 8.26 10.34 -7.57
CA ILE A 223 7.29 9.29 -7.24
C ILE A 223 7.41 8.98 -5.75
N VAL A 224 6.29 9.07 -5.04
CA VAL A 224 6.15 8.63 -3.66
C VAL A 224 5.41 7.29 -3.66
N PRO A 225 6.09 6.17 -3.36
CA PRO A 225 5.44 4.86 -3.28
C PRO A 225 4.61 4.74 -2.00
N GLY A 226 3.72 3.76 -1.95
CA GLY A 226 3.03 3.41 -0.70
C GLY A 226 3.99 2.91 0.37
N HIS A 227 5.03 2.18 -0.04
CA HIS A 227 6.07 1.66 0.84
C HIS A 227 7.47 1.83 0.23
N GLY A 228 8.45 2.07 1.10
CA GLY A 228 9.85 2.18 0.72
C GLY A 228 10.31 3.61 0.42
N PRO A 229 11.54 3.80 -0.05
CA PRO A 229 12.11 5.12 -0.37
C PRO A 229 11.43 5.76 -1.57
N LEU A 230 11.64 7.07 -1.78
CA LEU A 230 11.24 7.75 -3.01
C LEU A 230 11.71 6.97 -4.23
N ALA A 231 10.87 6.93 -5.25
CA ALA A 231 11.08 6.10 -6.42
C ALA A 231 11.29 6.93 -7.70
N SER A 232 11.88 6.27 -8.67
CA SER A 232 12.06 6.74 -10.03
C SER A 232 11.19 5.94 -11.01
N ILE A 233 11.16 6.36 -12.26
CA ILE A 233 10.48 5.61 -13.31
C ILE A 233 11.13 4.24 -13.58
N ASP A 234 12.42 4.08 -13.27
CA ASP A 234 13.11 2.81 -13.44
C ASP A 234 12.67 1.80 -12.36
N ASP A 235 12.31 2.25 -11.16
CA ASP A 235 11.73 1.38 -10.11
C ASP A 235 10.33 0.89 -10.52
N VAL A 236 9.54 1.73 -11.18
CA VAL A 236 8.23 1.32 -11.76
C VAL A 236 8.42 0.27 -12.85
N ARG A 237 9.39 0.46 -13.73
CA ARG A 237 9.74 -0.53 -14.78
C ARG A 237 10.23 -1.84 -14.19
N GLU A 238 10.99 -1.77 -13.08
CA GLU A 238 11.47 -2.96 -12.39
C GLU A 238 10.30 -3.72 -11.75
N LEU A 239 9.32 -3.04 -11.13
CA LEU A 239 8.11 -3.66 -10.62
C LEU A 239 7.28 -4.30 -11.75
N ARG A 240 7.12 -3.61 -12.89
CA ARG A 240 6.44 -4.17 -14.04
C ARG A 240 7.15 -5.43 -14.54
N ALA A 241 8.48 -5.39 -14.67
CA ALA A 241 9.26 -6.56 -15.08
C ALA A 241 9.16 -7.73 -14.09
N TYR A 242 9.00 -7.44 -12.78
CA TYR A 242 8.69 -8.43 -11.75
C TYR A 242 7.37 -9.14 -12.06
N PHE A 243 6.30 -8.38 -12.31
CA PHE A 243 4.99 -8.97 -12.60
C PHE A 243 4.94 -9.69 -13.94
N ASP A 244 5.56 -9.14 -14.99
CA ASP A 244 5.66 -9.82 -16.29
C ASP A 244 6.35 -11.19 -16.16
N TYR A 245 7.46 -11.24 -15.43
CA TYR A 245 8.18 -12.47 -15.14
C TYR A 245 7.35 -13.44 -14.30
N LEU A 246 6.80 -12.93 -13.18
CA LEU A 246 6.04 -13.77 -12.25
C LEU A 246 4.79 -14.36 -12.90
N TYR A 247 4.09 -13.58 -13.72
CA TYR A 247 2.90 -14.04 -14.44
C TYR A 247 3.22 -15.24 -15.33
N GLU A 248 4.29 -15.14 -16.10
CA GLU A 248 4.71 -16.25 -16.99
C GLU A 248 5.15 -17.47 -16.19
N GLN A 249 5.93 -17.31 -15.11
CA GLN A 249 6.35 -18.44 -14.28
C GLN A 249 5.17 -19.11 -13.57
N ALA A 250 4.23 -18.32 -13.04
CA ALA A 250 3.02 -18.82 -12.41
C ALA A 250 2.14 -19.57 -13.42
N ARG A 251 1.98 -19.04 -14.64
CA ARG A 251 1.24 -19.71 -15.71
C ARG A 251 1.81 -21.09 -16.05
N LEU A 252 3.15 -21.21 -16.15
CA LEU A 252 3.83 -22.48 -16.38
C LEU A 252 3.63 -23.45 -15.20
N ALA A 253 3.79 -22.96 -13.97
CA ALA A 253 3.61 -23.75 -12.76
C ALA A 253 2.17 -24.27 -12.62
N HIS A 254 1.18 -23.45 -12.96
CA HIS A 254 -0.22 -23.84 -12.99
C HIS A 254 -0.48 -24.94 -14.03
N ALA A 255 0.08 -24.81 -15.23
CA ALA A 255 -0.01 -25.83 -16.28
C ALA A 255 0.63 -27.17 -15.87
N ASP A 256 1.68 -27.12 -15.03
CA ASP A 256 2.32 -28.31 -14.43
C ASP A 256 1.50 -28.91 -13.25
N GLY A 257 0.36 -28.30 -12.86
CA GLY A 257 -0.51 -28.77 -11.78
C GLY A 257 0.04 -28.49 -10.36
N LEU A 258 0.93 -27.50 -10.19
CA LEU A 258 1.44 -27.12 -8.88
C LEU A 258 0.41 -26.29 -8.11
N THR A 259 0.42 -26.41 -6.78
CA THR A 259 -0.27 -25.44 -5.91
C THR A 259 0.49 -24.12 -5.87
N ALA A 260 -0.17 -23.01 -5.44
CA ALA A 260 0.47 -21.71 -5.33
C ALA A 260 1.72 -21.74 -4.43
N LEU A 261 1.65 -22.44 -3.29
CA LEU A 261 2.78 -22.59 -2.37
C LEU A 261 3.93 -23.40 -2.99
N GLN A 262 3.63 -24.48 -3.73
CA GLN A 262 4.65 -25.24 -4.44
C GLN A 262 5.31 -24.41 -5.55
N ALA A 263 4.52 -23.63 -6.27
CA ALA A 263 5.00 -22.73 -7.30
C ALA A 263 5.89 -21.62 -6.71
N ALA A 264 5.45 -20.95 -5.62
CA ALA A 264 6.22 -19.92 -4.93
C ALA A 264 7.58 -20.42 -4.43
N ARG A 265 7.66 -21.67 -3.95
CA ARG A 265 8.93 -22.32 -3.54
C ARG A 265 9.85 -22.66 -4.70
N ARG A 266 9.34 -22.75 -5.91
CA ARG A 266 10.06 -23.24 -7.11
C ARG A 266 10.47 -22.10 -8.05
N ILE A 267 9.71 -21.03 -8.08
CA ILE A 267 9.99 -19.87 -8.92
C ILE A 267 11.25 -19.17 -8.40
N SER A 268 12.29 -19.08 -9.23
CA SER A 268 13.49 -18.31 -8.85
C SER A 268 13.19 -16.83 -8.86
N MET A 269 13.51 -16.15 -7.73
CA MET A 269 13.43 -14.71 -7.58
C MET A 269 14.81 -14.08 -7.44
N ASP A 270 15.86 -14.69 -7.99
CA ASP A 270 17.25 -14.26 -7.85
C ASP A 270 17.47 -12.79 -8.25
N ARG A 271 16.77 -12.31 -9.28
CA ARG A 271 16.82 -10.92 -9.72
C ARG A 271 16.34 -9.95 -8.62
N TRP A 272 15.38 -10.37 -7.81
CA TRP A 272 14.74 -9.59 -6.75
C TRP A 272 15.08 -10.12 -5.35
N ALA A 273 16.14 -10.91 -5.22
CA ALA A 273 16.57 -11.51 -3.94
C ALA A 273 16.92 -10.49 -2.85
N GLN A 274 17.12 -9.22 -3.21
CA GLN A 274 17.38 -8.14 -2.25
C GLN A 274 16.11 -7.40 -1.79
N TRP A 275 14.96 -7.70 -2.39
CA TRP A 275 13.69 -7.13 -1.97
C TRP A 275 13.20 -7.79 -0.68
N GLY A 276 12.61 -6.98 0.21
CA GLY A 276 11.96 -7.46 1.44
C GLY A 276 10.67 -8.25 1.16
N GLU A 277 10.13 -8.85 2.20
CA GLU A 277 8.81 -9.52 2.22
C GLU A 277 8.62 -10.59 1.14
N ALA A 278 9.62 -11.45 0.96
CA ALA A 278 9.60 -12.49 -0.07
C ALA A 278 8.45 -13.51 0.08
N GLU A 279 7.88 -13.63 1.27
CA GLU A 279 6.71 -14.47 1.53
C GLU A 279 5.46 -14.02 0.79
N ARG A 280 5.36 -12.74 0.41
CA ARG A 280 4.23 -12.19 -0.39
C ARG A 280 4.12 -12.86 -1.77
N LEU A 281 5.19 -13.52 -2.23
CA LEU A 281 5.23 -14.24 -3.50
C LEU A 281 4.10 -15.27 -3.63
N VAL A 282 3.77 -15.99 -2.54
CA VAL A 282 2.72 -17.01 -2.61
C VAL A 282 1.34 -16.43 -2.88
N VAL A 283 1.05 -15.24 -2.34
CA VAL A 283 -0.21 -14.54 -2.59
C VAL A 283 -0.28 -14.08 -4.04
N ASN A 284 0.80 -13.49 -4.54
CA ASN A 284 0.86 -13.05 -5.95
C ASN A 284 0.66 -14.21 -6.92
N VAL A 285 1.29 -15.37 -6.64
CA VAL A 285 1.10 -16.59 -7.46
C VAL A 285 -0.34 -17.10 -7.37
N ALA A 286 -0.93 -17.13 -6.17
CA ALA A 286 -2.32 -17.56 -5.98
C ALA A 286 -3.31 -16.63 -6.71
N THR A 287 -3.08 -15.32 -6.66
CA THR A 287 -3.89 -14.32 -7.38
C THR A 287 -3.78 -14.51 -8.90
N ILE A 288 -2.58 -14.77 -9.42
CA ILE A 288 -2.40 -15.12 -10.84
C ILE A 288 -3.14 -16.43 -11.20
N PHE A 289 -3.09 -17.45 -10.33
CA PHE A 289 -3.85 -18.69 -10.57
C PHE A 289 -5.35 -18.42 -10.62
N GLY A 290 -5.87 -17.59 -9.69
CA GLY A 290 -7.27 -17.15 -9.72
C GLY A 290 -7.63 -16.39 -11.00
N GLU A 291 -6.73 -15.53 -11.49
CA GLU A 291 -6.91 -14.84 -12.77
C GLU A 291 -6.97 -15.81 -13.97
N LEU A 292 -6.09 -16.83 -13.98
CA LEU A 292 -6.05 -17.84 -15.05
C LEU A 292 -7.29 -18.75 -15.05
N THR A 293 -7.88 -19.03 -13.89
CA THR A 293 -9.03 -19.94 -13.73
C THR A 293 -10.37 -19.20 -13.66
N GLY A 294 -10.36 -17.90 -13.40
CA GLY A 294 -11.56 -17.10 -13.14
C GLY A 294 -12.13 -17.28 -11.73
N GLU A 295 -11.35 -17.79 -10.77
CA GLU A 295 -11.80 -18.07 -9.39
C GLU A 295 -11.61 -16.89 -8.42
N GLY A 296 -10.95 -15.84 -8.84
CA GLY A 296 -10.66 -14.68 -8.00
C GLY A 296 -9.45 -14.88 -7.05
N PRO A 297 -9.15 -13.89 -6.17
CA PRO A 297 -8.00 -13.92 -5.28
C PRO A 297 -8.17 -14.96 -4.16
N PRO A 298 -7.05 -15.37 -3.50
CA PRO A 298 -7.10 -16.32 -2.39
C PRO A 298 -7.82 -15.74 -1.15
N ASN A 299 -8.34 -16.61 -0.29
CA ASN A 299 -8.87 -16.22 1.01
C ASN A 299 -7.73 -15.65 1.88
N ALA A 300 -7.95 -14.53 2.56
CA ALA A 300 -6.92 -13.84 3.34
C ALA A 300 -6.29 -14.73 4.45
N LEU A 301 -7.10 -15.52 5.17
CA LEU A 301 -6.56 -16.41 6.22
C LEU A 301 -5.64 -17.48 5.62
N GLU A 302 -6.04 -18.10 4.52
CA GLU A 302 -5.22 -19.07 3.81
C GLU A 302 -3.94 -18.44 3.27
N ALA A 303 -4.05 -17.22 2.72
CA ALA A 303 -2.90 -16.46 2.24
C ALA A 303 -1.89 -16.20 3.37
N PHE A 304 -2.34 -15.75 4.55
CA PHE A 304 -1.47 -15.54 5.71
C PHE A 304 -0.85 -16.85 6.21
N GLN A 305 -1.58 -17.98 6.21
CA GLN A 305 -1.03 -19.29 6.57
C GLN A 305 0.08 -19.71 5.61
N GLN A 306 -0.12 -19.55 4.31
CA GLN A 306 0.87 -19.91 3.30
C GLN A 306 2.09 -18.97 3.35
N MET A 307 1.92 -17.68 3.59
CA MET A 307 3.02 -16.74 3.83
C MET A 307 3.83 -17.12 5.08
N ALA A 308 3.16 -17.45 6.19
CA ALA A 308 3.82 -17.90 7.41
C ALA A 308 4.66 -19.17 7.16
N GLU A 309 4.11 -20.14 6.41
CA GLU A 309 4.83 -21.36 6.04
C GLU A 309 6.02 -21.09 5.10
N LEU A 310 5.91 -20.11 4.20
CA LEU A 310 7.01 -19.72 3.33
C LEU A 310 8.12 -18.98 4.07
N ALA A 311 7.75 -18.10 5.01
CA ALA A 311 8.68 -17.27 5.78
C ALA A 311 9.40 -18.00 6.91
N LEU A 312 8.70 -18.90 7.62
CA LEU A 312 9.16 -19.52 8.87
C LEU A 312 9.36 -21.04 8.75
N GLY A 313 8.93 -21.65 7.66
CA GLY A 313 8.89 -23.08 7.46
C GLY A 313 7.57 -23.72 7.95
N PRO A 314 7.39 -25.03 7.69
CA PRO A 314 6.18 -25.73 8.12
C PRO A 314 6.06 -25.73 9.64
N ALA A 315 4.82 -25.64 10.15
CA ALA A 315 4.56 -25.72 11.58
C ALA A 315 5.22 -26.97 12.17
N THR A 316 6.06 -26.79 13.18
CA THR A 316 6.57 -27.95 13.96
C THR A 316 5.42 -28.54 14.75
N ALA A 317 5.15 -29.85 14.49
CA ALA A 317 4.08 -30.62 15.14
C ALA A 317 4.30 -30.78 16.64
#